data_c8b79917eb80478a50f7ac737b979824
#
_entry.id   c8b79917eb80478a50f7ac737b979824
#
_cell.length_a   1.000
_cell.length_b   1.000
_cell.length_c   1.000
_cell.angle_alpha   90.00
_cell.angle_beta   90.00
_cell.angle_gamma   90.00
#
_symmetry.space_group_name_H-M   'P 1'
#
loop_
_entity.id
_entity.type
_entity.pdbx_description
1 polymer ?
#
loop_
_entity_poly.entity_id
_entity_poly.type
_entity_poly.pdbx_seq_one_letter_code
_entity_poly.pdbx_strand_id
1 'polypeptide(L)'
;MVSGVVFDDTNRNGTKDSGEAGIAGVAVSNQDAVVTTDANGAFRLPSAGTGVVFVSTPDGYRAIGPFWRPGDATRPLAFALARDAAGPEMTFIHASDTHISPASLPRTQRLRALVDSINPGLLLISGDLVRDALRVSEAEAVGYYELFVKERNAFRTPVFTVPGNHEVFGIERDTSHVPITHPLYGRAMYRHYLGPDYYSFNRGGVHFVGLNTVDIDDQRYYGHVDSLQLAWLERDLSLVPPTMPIATFDHIPFFTTIEGLNGYSDRPPAPSLITVNGKTVFRHSVSNAGDVLAILRKRRHILALGGHMHATERIEYEMSGVRTRFNQVSAVVGNSRGAGLESISGVTLYHVKNGEIDAGRFIPLERAR
;
A
#
# COMPACT_ATOMS: atom_id res chain seq x y z
N MET A 1 22.56 13.36 5.16
CA MET A 1 21.90 12.96 6.42
C MET A 1 20.60 13.72 6.54
N VAL A 2 19.48 13.04 6.83
CA VAL A 2 18.18 13.66 7.07
C VAL A 2 17.86 13.61 8.54
N SER A 3 17.38 14.72 9.12
CA SER A 3 17.03 14.79 10.53
C SER A 3 15.66 15.44 10.73
N GLY A 4 15.08 15.22 11.89
CA GLY A 4 13.78 15.81 12.19
C GLY A 4 13.29 15.46 13.59
N VAL A 5 12.01 15.73 13.81
CA VAL A 5 11.31 15.47 15.07
C VAL A 5 9.91 14.92 14.82
N VAL A 6 9.50 13.98 15.67
CA VAL A 6 8.12 13.51 15.80
C VAL A 6 7.56 14.05 17.10
N PHE A 7 6.41 14.70 17.10
CA PHE A 7 5.87 15.39 18.28
C PHE A 7 4.36 15.17 18.46
N ASP A 8 3.91 15.31 19.71
CA ASP A 8 2.50 15.23 20.11
C ASP A 8 1.82 16.59 19.84
N ASP A 9 1.17 16.69 18.69
CA ASP A 9 0.45 17.89 18.23
C ASP A 9 -0.90 17.96 18.96
N THR A 10 -0.89 18.59 20.12
CA THR A 10 -2.03 18.62 21.03
C THR A 10 -3.17 19.51 20.54
N ASN A 11 -2.86 20.54 19.77
CA ASN A 11 -3.84 21.48 19.20
C ASN A 11 -4.22 21.14 17.75
N ARG A 12 -3.56 20.14 17.15
CA ARG A 12 -3.81 19.60 15.79
C ARG A 12 -3.65 20.62 14.67
N ASN A 13 -2.70 21.56 14.82
CA ASN A 13 -2.43 22.56 13.80
C ASN A 13 -1.31 22.15 12.81
N GLY A 14 -0.65 21.00 13.04
CA GLY A 14 0.42 20.46 12.18
C GLY A 14 1.78 21.13 12.36
N THR A 15 1.90 22.06 13.32
CA THR A 15 3.11 22.84 13.61
C THR A 15 3.59 22.53 15.02
N LYS A 16 4.91 22.34 15.20
CA LYS A 16 5.46 22.13 16.54
C LYS A 16 5.49 23.42 17.34
N ASP A 17 4.58 23.55 18.27
CA ASP A 17 4.48 24.71 19.15
C ASP A 17 5.34 24.58 20.42
N SER A 18 5.52 25.71 21.11
CA SER A 18 6.16 25.73 22.43
C SER A 18 5.32 24.94 23.43
N GLY A 19 5.96 23.98 24.10
CA GLY A 19 5.29 23.10 25.09
C GLY A 19 4.79 21.78 24.54
N GLU A 20 4.79 21.56 23.21
CA GLU A 20 4.48 20.25 22.65
C GLU A 20 5.67 19.30 22.76
N ALA A 21 5.42 18.14 23.35
CA ALA A 21 6.47 17.17 23.65
C ALA A 21 6.84 16.36 22.39
N GLY A 22 8.14 15.99 22.28
CA GLY A 22 8.56 14.96 21.34
C GLY A 22 8.02 13.58 21.75
N ILE A 23 7.79 12.71 20.78
CA ILE A 23 7.36 11.33 21.02
C ILE A 23 8.55 10.41 20.83
N ALA A 24 8.96 9.74 21.90
CA ALA A 24 10.07 8.79 21.88
C ALA A 24 9.67 7.43 21.31
N GLY A 25 10.65 6.69 20.74
CA GLY A 25 10.48 5.32 20.29
C GLY A 25 9.63 5.14 19.01
N VAL A 26 9.34 6.22 18.30
CA VAL A 26 8.59 6.15 17.03
C VAL A 26 9.54 5.76 15.91
N ALA A 27 9.18 4.74 15.13
CA ALA A 27 9.96 4.35 13.97
C ALA A 27 9.81 5.37 12.84
N VAL A 28 10.96 5.78 12.27
CA VAL A 28 11.07 6.69 11.13
C VAL A 28 11.94 6.02 10.08
N SER A 29 11.50 6.04 8.83
CA SER A 29 12.20 5.37 7.74
C SER A 29 12.29 6.24 6.48
N ASN A 30 13.32 5.97 5.68
CA ASN A 30 13.49 6.49 4.32
C ASN A 30 13.44 5.35 3.28
N GLN A 31 12.80 4.23 3.64
CA GLN A 31 12.69 3.01 2.82
C GLN A 31 14.01 2.22 2.65
N ASP A 32 15.14 2.73 3.13
CA ASP A 32 16.41 2.03 3.24
C ASP A 32 16.75 1.80 4.71
N ALA A 33 16.88 2.84 5.50
CA ALA A 33 17.12 2.75 6.93
C ALA A 33 15.82 2.89 7.73
N VAL A 34 15.77 2.25 8.90
CA VAL A 34 14.73 2.45 9.93
C VAL A 34 15.44 2.84 11.23
N VAL A 35 15.01 3.93 11.83
CA VAL A 35 15.54 4.44 13.12
C VAL A 35 14.37 4.71 14.07
N THR A 36 14.64 4.79 15.37
CA THR A 36 13.66 5.23 16.36
C THR A 36 13.99 6.62 16.88
N THR A 37 12.97 7.40 17.20
CA THR A 37 13.12 8.70 17.83
C THR A 37 13.67 8.58 19.25
N ASP A 38 14.48 9.55 19.66
CA ASP A 38 15.02 9.68 21.03
C ASP A 38 13.96 10.22 22.02
N ALA A 39 14.38 10.48 23.27
CA ALA A 39 13.50 11.00 24.33
C ALA A 39 12.86 12.36 24.01
N ASN A 40 13.42 13.13 23.09
CA ASN A 40 12.91 14.42 22.63
C ASN A 40 12.14 14.31 21.31
N GLY A 41 11.88 13.09 20.84
CA GLY A 41 11.23 12.82 19.55
C GLY A 41 12.15 13.07 18.35
N ALA A 42 13.45 13.31 18.53
CA ALA A 42 14.37 13.59 17.44
C ALA A 42 14.85 12.31 16.76
N PHE A 43 15.09 12.40 15.45
CA PHE A 43 15.63 11.30 14.64
C PHE A 43 16.72 11.77 13.68
N ARG A 44 17.56 10.83 13.24
CA ARG A 44 18.58 11.04 12.21
C ARG A 44 18.68 9.82 11.31
N LEU A 45 18.45 10.03 10.01
CA LEU A 45 18.61 9.01 8.96
C LEU A 45 19.93 9.23 8.20
N PRO A 46 20.64 8.17 7.80
CA PRO A 46 21.95 8.26 7.16
C PRO A 46 21.93 8.94 5.79
N SER A 47 20.83 8.83 5.07
CA SER A 47 20.63 9.34 3.71
C SER A 47 19.19 9.78 3.45
N ALA A 48 18.90 10.21 2.23
CA ALA A 48 17.53 10.45 1.78
C ALA A 48 16.81 9.14 1.35
N GLY A 49 17.52 8.01 1.30
CA GLY A 49 16.96 6.71 0.85
C GLY A 49 16.39 6.79 -0.55
N THR A 50 15.14 6.37 -0.71
CA THR A 50 14.41 6.42 -1.99
C THR A 50 13.85 7.81 -2.34
N GLY A 51 14.17 8.83 -1.56
CA GLY A 51 13.65 10.20 -1.74
C GLY A 51 12.42 10.52 -0.91
N VAL A 52 11.95 9.59 -0.07
CA VAL A 52 10.78 9.80 0.82
C VAL A 52 11.17 9.42 2.24
N VAL A 53 10.72 10.20 3.22
CA VAL A 53 10.85 9.89 4.64
C VAL A 53 9.47 9.81 5.26
N PHE A 54 9.19 8.76 6.02
CA PHE A 54 7.89 8.55 6.65
C PHE A 54 8.00 8.13 8.11
N VAL A 55 6.93 8.36 8.84
CA VAL A 55 6.74 7.90 10.22
C VAL A 55 5.85 6.66 10.22
N SER A 56 6.32 5.57 10.81
CA SER A 56 5.45 4.44 11.17
C SER A 56 4.62 4.88 12.38
N THR A 57 3.39 5.35 12.10
CA THR A 57 2.52 5.92 13.13
C THR A 57 2.23 4.87 14.22
N PRO A 58 2.56 5.13 15.49
CA PRO A 58 2.33 4.17 16.56
C PRO A 58 0.83 4.07 16.91
N ASP A 59 0.44 2.94 17.51
CA ASP A 59 -0.94 2.76 17.98
C ASP A 59 -1.31 3.83 19.03
N GLY A 60 -2.56 4.25 19.01
CA GLY A 60 -3.04 5.37 19.84
C GLY A 60 -2.71 6.76 19.30
N TYR A 61 -2.11 6.86 18.13
CA TYR A 61 -1.85 8.12 17.43
C TYR A 61 -2.39 8.11 16.00
N ARG A 62 -2.55 9.30 15.45
CA ARG A 62 -2.78 9.53 14.02
C ARG A 62 -1.91 10.68 13.53
N ALA A 63 -1.46 10.60 12.29
CA ALA A 63 -0.76 11.72 11.67
C ALA A 63 -1.71 12.91 11.43
N ILE A 64 -1.22 14.11 11.70
CA ILE A 64 -1.87 15.37 11.34
C ILE A 64 -1.21 15.83 10.04
N GLY A 65 -1.96 15.76 8.95
CA GLY A 65 -1.43 15.87 7.60
C GLY A 65 -0.74 14.59 7.12
N PRO A 66 0.08 14.64 6.06
CA PRO A 66 0.77 13.47 5.52
C PRO A 66 1.76 12.88 6.53
N PHE A 67 1.75 11.54 6.65
CA PHE A 67 2.71 10.80 7.49
C PHE A 67 4.10 10.69 6.87
N TRP A 68 4.31 11.28 5.71
CA TRP A 68 5.57 11.28 4.95
C TRP A 68 5.95 12.69 4.48
N ARG A 69 7.23 12.85 4.13
CA ARG A 69 7.81 14.09 3.55
C ARG A 69 8.83 13.72 2.48
N PRO A 70 9.10 14.60 1.50
CA PRO A 70 10.28 14.46 0.63
C PRO A 70 11.57 14.38 1.45
N GLY A 71 12.46 13.48 1.05
CA GLY A 71 13.73 13.22 1.75
C GLY A 71 14.86 14.20 1.39
N ASP A 72 14.66 15.07 0.42
CA ASP A 72 15.58 16.11 -0.03
C ASP A 72 15.44 17.44 0.75
N ALA A 73 14.66 17.42 1.83
CA ALA A 73 14.42 18.60 2.63
C ALA A 73 15.72 19.24 3.13
N THR A 74 15.89 20.53 2.86
CA THR A 74 17.03 21.33 3.32
C THR A 74 16.93 21.74 4.79
N ARG A 75 15.77 21.50 5.41
CA ARG A 75 15.46 21.79 6.81
C ARG A 75 15.09 20.50 7.54
N PRO A 76 15.27 20.44 8.88
CA PRO A 76 14.81 19.32 9.67
C PRO A 76 13.32 19.06 9.44
N LEU A 77 12.96 17.78 9.27
CA LEU A 77 11.58 17.36 9.05
C LEU A 77 10.79 17.40 10.37
N ALA A 78 9.50 17.72 10.28
CA ALA A 78 8.59 17.68 11.42
C ALA A 78 7.38 16.79 11.08
N PHE A 79 7.09 15.84 11.97
CA PHE A 79 5.94 14.96 11.88
C PHE A 79 5.03 15.17 13.08
N ALA A 80 3.87 15.72 12.81
CA ALA A 80 2.83 15.97 13.81
C ALA A 80 1.98 14.73 14.00
N LEU A 81 1.92 14.20 15.20
CA LEU A 81 1.02 13.11 15.57
C LEU A 81 0.09 13.59 16.67
N ALA A 82 -1.19 13.33 16.56
CA ALA A 82 -2.15 13.62 17.62
C ALA A 82 -2.66 12.31 18.22
N ARG A 83 -2.92 12.33 19.54
CA ARG A 83 -3.54 11.19 20.22
C ARG A 83 -4.89 10.88 19.60
N ASP A 84 -5.09 9.62 19.32
CA ASP A 84 -6.34 9.08 18.78
C ASP A 84 -6.91 8.09 19.80
N ALA A 85 -8.10 8.43 20.32
CA ALA A 85 -8.80 7.61 21.32
C ALA A 85 -9.40 6.32 20.72
N ALA A 86 -9.04 5.94 19.49
CA ALA A 86 -9.47 4.65 18.95
C ALA A 86 -9.01 3.53 19.90
N GLY A 87 -9.99 2.87 20.49
CA GLY A 87 -9.76 1.74 21.39
C GLY A 87 -9.20 0.52 20.65
N PRO A 88 -9.03 -0.60 21.34
CA PRO A 88 -8.53 -1.86 20.77
C PRO A 88 -9.51 -2.49 19.76
N GLU A 89 -10.67 -1.89 19.56
CA GLU A 89 -11.68 -2.32 18.58
C GLU A 89 -11.82 -1.26 17.49
N MET A 90 -11.69 -1.71 16.23
CA MET A 90 -11.92 -0.86 15.07
C MET A 90 -12.43 -1.68 13.89
N THR A 91 -12.92 -1.00 12.88
CA THR A 91 -13.17 -1.60 11.56
C THR A 91 -12.24 -0.99 10.54
N PHE A 92 -11.93 -1.75 9.49
CA PHE A 92 -11.29 -1.20 8.30
C PHE A 92 -11.90 -1.78 7.03
N ILE A 93 -11.81 -1.01 5.95
CA ILE A 93 -12.23 -1.46 4.64
C ILE A 93 -10.99 -1.72 3.79
N HIS A 94 -10.98 -2.86 3.08
CA HIS A 94 -10.04 -3.17 2.03
C HIS A 94 -10.74 -3.03 0.66
N ALA A 95 -10.17 -2.20 -0.19
CA ALA A 95 -10.55 -1.96 -1.58
C ALA A 95 -9.33 -2.10 -2.48
N SER A 96 -9.52 -2.26 -3.78
CA SER A 96 -8.46 -2.33 -4.78
C SER A 96 -8.98 -1.89 -6.15
N ASP A 97 -8.06 -1.63 -7.07
CA ASP A 97 -8.36 -1.49 -8.50
C ASP A 97 -9.44 -0.42 -8.76
N THR A 98 -9.20 0.80 -8.29
CA THR A 98 -10.09 1.95 -8.54
C THR A 98 -10.01 2.44 -9.97
N HIS A 99 -8.84 2.28 -10.63
CA HIS A 99 -8.57 2.70 -12.01
C HIS A 99 -9.21 4.05 -12.33
N ILE A 100 -8.95 5.06 -11.47
CA ILE A 100 -9.65 6.33 -11.56
C ILE A 100 -9.36 7.05 -12.87
N SER A 101 -10.41 7.54 -13.47
CA SER A 101 -10.42 8.38 -14.67
C SER A 101 -11.70 9.20 -14.65
N PRO A 102 -11.86 10.21 -15.52
CA PRO A 102 -13.14 10.90 -15.63
C PRO A 102 -14.33 9.97 -15.86
N ALA A 103 -14.14 8.86 -16.61
CA ALA A 103 -15.20 7.90 -16.91
C ALA A 103 -15.54 7.00 -15.70
N SER A 104 -14.55 6.61 -14.88
CA SER A 104 -14.75 5.74 -13.71
C SER A 104 -14.95 6.51 -12.40
N LEU A 105 -14.82 7.83 -12.40
CA LEU A 105 -14.98 8.70 -11.22
C LEU A 105 -16.23 8.40 -10.39
N PRO A 106 -17.43 8.17 -10.99
CA PRO A 106 -18.62 7.83 -10.21
C PRO A 106 -18.46 6.57 -9.35
N ARG A 107 -17.58 5.62 -9.74
CA ARG A 107 -17.31 4.40 -8.96
C ARG A 107 -16.52 4.72 -7.68
N THR A 108 -15.49 5.56 -7.80
CA THR A 108 -14.70 6.02 -6.64
C THR A 108 -15.56 6.88 -5.70
N GLN A 109 -16.44 7.74 -6.24
CA GLN A 109 -17.37 8.51 -5.43
C GLN A 109 -18.37 7.64 -4.68
N ARG A 110 -18.81 6.54 -5.29
CA ARG A 110 -19.64 5.55 -4.63
C ARG A 110 -18.90 4.81 -3.52
N LEU A 111 -17.63 4.43 -3.76
CA LEU A 111 -16.77 3.90 -2.70
C LEU A 111 -16.71 4.87 -1.52
N ARG A 112 -16.48 6.16 -1.79
CA ARG A 112 -16.45 7.19 -0.74
C ARG A 112 -17.75 7.26 0.03
N ALA A 113 -18.89 7.30 -0.64
CA ALA A 113 -20.20 7.32 0.01
C ALA A 113 -20.43 6.09 0.91
N LEU A 114 -20.00 4.91 0.47
CA LEU A 114 -20.05 3.70 1.28
C LEU A 114 -19.14 3.79 2.51
N VAL A 115 -17.89 4.22 2.32
CA VAL A 115 -16.91 4.39 3.40
C VAL A 115 -17.40 5.42 4.41
N ASP A 116 -17.92 6.57 3.98
CA ASP A 116 -18.46 7.62 4.84
C ASP A 116 -19.66 7.12 5.64
N SER A 117 -20.50 6.24 5.06
CA SER A 117 -21.65 5.66 5.74
C SER A 117 -21.27 4.62 6.80
N ILE A 118 -20.21 3.85 6.57
CA ILE A 118 -19.69 2.84 7.51
C ILE A 118 -18.83 3.49 8.58
N ASN A 119 -18.12 4.57 8.23
CA ASN A 119 -17.20 5.31 9.08
C ASN A 119 -16.12 4.40 9.71
N PRO A 120 -15.34 3.64 8.93
CA PRO A 120 -14.29 2.76 9.44
C PRO A 120 -13.10 3.56 9.99
N GLY A 121 -12.28 2.93 10.81
CA GLY A 121 -11.05 3.53 11.35
C GLY A 121 -9.98 3.80 10.29
N LEU A 122 -9.99 3.04 9.17
CA LEU A 122 -9.12 3.27 8.01
C LEU A 122 -9.67 2.60 6.74
N LEU A 123 -9.19 3.08 5.60
CA LEU A 123 -9.41 2.49 4.28
C LEU A 123 -8.04 2.10 3.69
N LEU A 124 -7.88 0.83 3.32
CA LEU A 124 -6.74 0.34 2.54
C LEU A 124 -7.15 0.22 1.08
N ILE A 125 -6.35 0.76 0.15
CA ILE A 125 -6.54 0.57 -1.28
C ILE A 125 -5.26 -0.05 -1.85
N SER A 126 -5.35 -1.32 -2.22
CA SER A 126 -4.21 -2.14 -2.63
C SER A 126 -3.92 -2.02 -4.13
N GLY A 127 -3.54 -0.81 -4.58
CA GLY A 127 -3.00 -0.56 -5.92
C GLY A 127 -4.03 -0.42 -7.05
N ASP A 128 -3.53 -0.18 -8.25
CA ASP A 128 -4.26 0.18 -9.46
C ASP A 128 -5.26 1.31 -9.19
N LEU A 129 -4.68 2.37 -8.62
CA LEU A 129 -5.39 3.57 -8.17
C LEU A 129 -5.82 4.42 -9.35
N VAL A 130 -4.88 4.62 -10.31
CA VAL A 130 -5.10 5.38 -11.53
C VAL A 130 -5.42 4.45 -12.70
N ARG A 131 -6.08 4.99 -13.73
CA ARG A 131 -6.47 4.18 -14.87
C ARG A 131 -5.28 3.53 -15.57
N ASP A 132 -4.28 4.32 -15.88
CA ASP A 132 -3.07 3.85 -16.57
C ASP A 132 -2.00 4.96 -16.54
N ALA A 133 -0.83 4.65 -16.01
CA ALA A 133 0.34 5.49 -16.17
C ALA A 133 1.45 4.79 -16.97
N LEU A 134 1.28 3.47 -17.28
CA LEU A 134 2.29 2.71 -18.00
C LEU A 134 2.44 3.14 -19.46
N ARG A 135 1.28 3.41 -20.13
CA ARG A 135 1.13 3.46 -21.59
C ARG A 135 0.81 4.84 -22.11
N VAL A 136 0.44 5.77 -21.23
CA VAL A 136 -0.08 7.07 -21.60
C VAL A 136 1.00 8.16 -21.54
N SER A 137 0.71 9.32 -22.14
CA SER A 137 1.56 10.49 -22.04
C SER A 137 1.68 11.00 -20.60
N GLU A 138 2.72 11.79 -20.31
CA GLU A 138 2.88 12.43 -19.00
C GLU A 138 1.64 13.26 -18.61
N ALA A 139 1.12 14.07 -19.54
CA ALA A 139 -0.03 14.92 -19.24
C ALA A 139 -1.27 14.11 -18.83
N GLU A 140 -1.50 12.99 -19.45
CA GLU A 140 -2.62 12.10 -19.13
C GLU A 140 -2.41 11.39 -17.80
N ALA A 141 -1.19 10.86 -17.54
CA ALA A 141 -0.83 10.23 -16.28
C ALA A 141 -0.97 11.23 -15.11
N VAL A 142 -0.44 12.44 -15.25
CA VAL A 142 -0.59 13.55 -14.28
C VAL A 142 -2.07 13.81 -13.98
N GLY A 143 -2.92 13.91 -15.01
CA GLY A 143 -4.35 14.12 -14.82
C GLY A 143 -5.03 13.03 -14.01
N TYR A 144 -4.63 11.76 -14.18
CA TYR A 144 -5.16 10.65 -13.39
C TYR A 144 -4.67 10.68 -11.93
N TYR A 145 -3.38 10.98 -11.71
CA TYR A 145 -2.83 11.11 -10.36
C TYR A 145 -3.45 12.27 -9.59
N GLU A 146 -3.59 13.43 -10.21
CA GLU A 146 -4.24 14.60 -9.59
C GLU A 146 -5.71 14.31 -9.23
N LEU A 147 -6.43 13.62 -10.13
CA LEU A 147 -7.80 13.21 -9.87
C LEU A 147 -7.88 12.24 -8.69
N PHE A 148 -6.97 11.25 -8.62
CA PHE A 148 -6.91 10.34 -7.49
C PHE A 148 -6.59 11.06 -6.19
N VAL A 149 -5.59 11.92 -6.16
CA VAL A 149 -5.23 12.72 -4.97
C VAL A 149 -6.40 13.56 -4.49
N LYS A 150 -7.12 14.21 -5.41
CA LYS A 150 -8.32 14.99 -5.10
C LYS A 150 -9.40 14.13 -4.43
N GLU A 151 -9.72 12.98 -5.01
CA GLU A 151 -10.74 12.09 -4.45
C GLU A 151 -10.29 11.43 -3.15
N ARG A 152 -9.01 11.01 -3.04
CA ARG A 152 -8.45 10.50 -1.79
C ARG A 152 -8.57 11.50 -0.64
N ASN A 153 -8.29 12.77 -0.90
CA ASN A 153 -8.35 13.82 0.11
C ASN A 153 -9.79 14.20 0.49
N ALA A 154 -10.79 13.76 -0.28
CA ALA A 154 -12.20 13.97 0.02
C ALA A 154 -12.79 12.89 0.95
N PHE A 155 -12.09 11.77 1.22
CA PHE A 155 -12.50 10.81 2.24
C PHE A 155 -12.32 11.40 3.64
N ARG A 156 -13.27 11.16 4.54
CA ARG A 156 -13.15 11.51 5.96
C ARG A 156 -12.29 10.51 6.72
N THR A 157 -12.30 9.27 6.29
CA THR A 157 -11.51 8.16 6.81
C THR A 157 -10.07 8.26 6.31
N PRO A 158 -9.04 8.01 7.14
CA PRO A 158 -7.67 7.88 6.67
C PRO A 158 -7.52 6.82 5.58
N VAL A 159 -6.88 7.18 4.47
CA VAL A 159 -6.66 6.31 3.31
C VAL A 159 -5.19 5.98 3.19
N PHE A 160 -4.87 4.69 3.17
CA PHE A 160 -3.53 4.16 2.94
C PHE A 160 -3.50 3.39 1.61
N THR A 161 -2.48 3.61 0.81
CA THR A 161 -2.37 3.04 -0.54
C THR A 161 -1.01 2.40 -0.77
N VAL A 162 -0.94 1.41 -1.62
CA VAL A 162 0.30 0.90 -2.22
C VAL A 162 0.18 0.99 -3.74
N PRO A 163 1.30 1.00 -4.49
CA PRO A 163 1.21 1.01 -5.95
C PRO A 163 0.74 -0.33 -6.50
N GLY A 164 -0.02 -0.28 -7.58
CA GLY A 164 -0.23 -1.36 -8.52
C GLY A 164 0.63 -1.20 -9.77
N ASN A 165 0.40 -2.04 -10.77
CA ASN A 165 1.14 -1.95 -12.02
C ASN A 165 0.72 -0.73 -12.85
N HIS A 166 -0.50 -0.25 -12.71
CA HIS A 166 -0.99 0.94 -13.41
C HIS A 166 -0.39 2.25 -12.88
N GLU A 167 0.27 2.23 -11.72
CA GLU A 167 1.00 3.38 -11.16
C GLU A 167 2.42 3.52 -11.70
N VAL A 168 2.95 2.53 -12.41
CA VAL A 168 4.34 2.55 -12.88
C VAL A 168 4.45 3.39 -14.16
N PHE A 169 4.89 4.65 -14.02
CA PHE A 169 4.81 5.64 -15.09
C PHE A 169 5.77 5.36 -16.24
N GLY A 170 5.21 5.34 -17.46
CA GLY A 170 5.95 5.43 -18.72
C GLY A 170 6.73 4.19 -19.12
N ILE A 171 6.64 3.07 -18.41
CA ILE A 171 7.49 1.91 -18.69
C ILE A 171 7.23 1.27 -20.06
N GLU A 172 5.99 1.25 -20.55
CA GLU A 172 5.68 0.80 -21.91
C GLU A 172 5.97 1.93 -22.92
N ARG A 173 7.26 2.18 -23.15
CA ARG A 173 7.77 3.34 -23.91
C ARG A 173 7.30 3.40 -25.34
N ASP A 174 6.99 2.25 -25.94
CA ASP A 174 6.49 2.17 -27.32
C ASP A 174 5.13 2.86 -27.50
N THR A 175 4.39 3.00 -26.39
CA THR A 175 3.06 3.65 -26.35
C THR A 175 3.07 4.96 -25.59
N SER A 176 3.74 5.03 -24.46
CA SER A 176 3.80 6.23 -23.62
C SER A 176 4.69 7.32 -24.20
N HIS A 177 5.71 6.93 -24.97
CA HIS A 177 6.77 7.79 -25.51
C HIS A 177 7.57 8.55 -24.42
N VAL A 178 7.52 8.07 -23.18
CA VAL A 178 8.23 8.65 -22.04
C VAL A 178 9.67 8.14 -22.02
N PRO A 179 10.69 9.01 -22.02
CA PRO A 179 12.07 8.57 -21.94
C PRO A 179 12.41 8.01 -20.56
N ILE A 180 13.27 6.99 -20.50
CA ILE A 180 13.75 6.37 -19.26
C ILE A 180 14.45 7.37 -18.31
N THR A 181 14.95 8.47 -18.86
CA THR A 181 15.59 9.57 -18.10
C THR A 181 14.60 10.56 -17.50
N HIS A 182 13.30 10.36 -17.72
CA HIS A 182 12.28 11.26 -17.18
C HIS A 182 12.31 11.24 -15.65
N PRO A 183 12.27 12.40 -14.94
CA PRO A 183 12.41 12.45 -13.47
C PRO A 183 11.35 11.64 -12.72
N LEU A 184 10.15 11.49 -13.30
CA LEU A 184 9.06 10.74 -12.71
C LEU A 184 8.91 9.31 -13.28
N TYR A 185 9.87 8.83 -14.09
CA TYR A 185 9.80 7.51 -14.71
C TYR A 185 9.66 6.39 -13.67
N GLY A 186 8.89 5.38 -13.99
CA GLY A 186 8.69 4.21 -13.16
C GLY A 186 7.96 4.52 -11.84
N ARG A 187 8.53 4.10 -10.72
CA ARG A 187 7.96 4.29 -9.38
C ARG A 187 8.05 5.74 -8.87
N ALA A 188 8.84 6.60 -9.54
CA ALA A 188 9.07 7.97 -9.08
C ALA A 188 7.78 8.82 -9.12
N MET A 189 6.90 8.61 -10.09
CA MET A 189 5.63 9.31 -10.15
C MET A 189 4.71 8.98 -8.96
N TYR A 190 4.61 7.70 -8.58
CA TYR A 190 3.88 7.31 -7.37
C TYR A 190 4.43 8.01 -6.13
N ARG A 191 5.75 7.97 -5.92
CA ARG A 191 6.41 8.61 -4.78
C ARG A 191 6.20 10.11 -4.74
N HIS A 192 6.15 10.75 -5.90
CA HIS A 192 5.90 12.20 -6.01
C HIS A 192 4.50 12.58 -5.53
N TYR A 193 3.46 11.86 -5.94
CA TYR A 193 2.07 12.20 -5.64
C TYR A 193 1.55 11.58 -4.34
N LEU A 194 2.00 10.37 -3.99
CA LEU A 194 1.37 9.53 -2.98
C LEU A 194 2.29 9.16 -1.81
N GLY A 195 3.60 9.36 -1.96
CA GLY A 195 4.58 9.11 -0.92
C GLY A 195 5.23 7.73 -1.02
N PRO A 196 5.58 7.11 0.11
CA PRO A 196 6.32 5.85 0.10
C PRO A 196 5.52 4.74 -0.59
N ASP A 197 6.20 3.98 -1.45
CA ASP A 197 5.62 2.84 -2.16
C ASP A 197 5.61 1.56 -1.31
N TYR A 198 6.33 1.55 -0.17
CA TYR A 198 6.18 0.59 0.92
C TYR A 198 6.45 1.26 2.27
N TYR A 199 5.72 0.88 3.29
CA TYR A 199 5.74 1.52 4.61
C TYR A 199 4.96 0.69 5.63
N SER A 200 5.01 1.11 6.90
CA SER A 200 4.25 0.47 7.99
C SER A 200 3.57 1.48 8.90
N PHE A 201 2.61 1.02 9.67
CA PHE A 201 1.97 1.75 10.76
C PHE A 201 1.24 0.79 11.72
N ASN A 202 0.98 1.23 12.95
CA ASN A 202 0.22 0.46 13.93
C ASN A 202 -1.17 1.03 14.11
N ARG A 203 -2.16 0.15 14.18
CA ARG A 203 -3.55 0.54 14.44
C ARG A 203 -4.35 -0.61 15.05
N GLY A 204 -5.05 -0.35 16.17
CA GLY A 204 -5.91 -1.34 16.82
C GLY A 204 -5.18 -2.59 17.31
N GLY A 205 -3.91 -2.46 17.71
CA GLY A 205 -3.08 -3.58 18.14
C GLY A 205 -2.54 -4.45 16.98
N VAL A 206 -2.65 -3.99 15.73
CA VAL A 206 -2.12 -4.66 14.53
C VAL A 206 -1.05 -3.79 13.90
N HIS A 207 0.05 -4.43 13.46
CA HIS A 207 1.06 -3.80 12.62
C HIS A 207 0.70 -4.01 11.14
N PHE A 208 0.33 -2.93 10.46
CA PHE A 208 0.03 -2.94 9.04
C PHE A 208 1.27 -2.62 8.23
N VAL A 209 1.52 -3.42 7.18
CA VAL A 209 2.67 -3.25 6.29
C VAL A 209 2.17 -3.17 4.85
N GLY A 210 2.29 -1.99 4.24
CA GLY A 210 2.10 -1.83 2.80
C GLY A 210 3.36 -2.26 2.05
N LEU A 211 3.21 -3.17 1.09
CA LEU A 211 4.31 -3.66 0.26
C LEU A 211 4.10 -3.27 -1.19
N ASN A 212 5.17 -2.88 -1.85
CA ASN A 212 5.20 -2.78 -3.30
C ASN A 212 5.59 -4.14 -3.88
N THR A 213 4.63 -4.82 -4.49
CA THR A 213 4.83 -6.12 -5.14
C THR A 213 4.97 -6.03 -6.66
N VAL A 214 5.10 -4.81 -7.20
CA VAL A 214 5.30 -4.57 -8.64
C VAL A 214 6.76 -4.22 -8.90
N ASP A 215 7.45 -5.07 -9.64
CA ASP A 215 8.81 -4.78 -10.12
C ASP A 215 8.83 -4.63 -11.65
N ILE A 216 9.93 -4.11 -12.18
CA ILE A 216 10.05 -3.69 -13.57
C ILE A 216 11.22 -4.41 -14.23
N ASP A 217 10.97 -4.99 -15.40
CA ASP A 217 11.96 -5.48 -16.33
C ASP A 217 11.79 -4.80 -17.70
N ASP A 218 12.60 -3.79 -17.97
CA ASP A 218 12.54 -2.93 -19.15
C ASP A 218 11.15 -2.29 -19.35
N GLN A 219 10.35 -2.76 -20.30
CA GLN A 219 9.01 -2.26 -20.59
C GLN A 219 7.90 -3.12 -19.97
N ARG A 220 8.22 -4.03 -19.08
CA ARG A 220 7.28 -4.98 -18.48
C ARG A 220 7.29 -4.89 -16.98
N TYR A 221 6.16 -5.10 -16.37
CA TYR A 221 6.05 -5.33 -14.93
C TYR A 221 5.93 -6.83 -14.63
N TYR A 222 6.27 -7.21 -13.40
CA TYR A 222 6.07 -8.56 -12.87
C TYR A 222 5.93 -8.52 -11.34
N GLY A 223 5.40 -9.60 -10.78
CA GLY A 223 5.25 -9.73 -9.33
C GLY A 223 6.59 -10.04 -8.66
N HIS A 224 7.12 -9.08 -7.89
CA HIS A 224 8.38 -9.27 -7.15
C HIS A 224 8.55 -8.21 -6.06
N VAL A 225 9.18 -8.60 -4.97
CA VAL A 225 9.63 -7.71 -3.89
C VAL A 225 11.16 -7.62 -3.95
N ASP A 226 11.69 -6.43 -4.22
CA ASP A 226 13.12 -6.25 -4.41
C ASP A 226 13.93 -6.39 -3.11
N SER A 227 15.25 -6.58 -3.24
CA SER A 227 16.14 -6.84 -2.10
C SER A 227 16.23 -5.68 -1.11
N LEU A 228 16.07 -4.44 -1.57
CA LEU A 228 16.06 -3.26 -0.69
C LEU A 228 14.84 -3.29 0.23
N GLN A 229 13.68 -3.59 -0.35
CA GLN A 229 12.43 -3.71 0.41
C GLN A 229 12.44 -4.92 1.35
N LEU A 230 13.02 -6.07 0.95
CA LEU A 230 13.20 -7.23 1.85
C LEU A 230 14.05 -6.86 3.07
N ALA A 231 15.17 -6.18 2.84
CA ALA A 231 16.05 -5.73 3.93
C ALA A 231 15.36 -4.68 4.83
N TRP A 232 14.58 -3.79 4.24
CA TRP A 232 13.76 -2.84 5.00
C TRP A 232 12.72 -3.56 5.86
N LEU A 233 11.99 -4.54 5.30
CA LEU A 233 10.97 -5.29 6.00
C LEU A 233 11.55 -6.01 7.23
N GLU A 234 12.74 -6.60 7.13
CA GLU A 234 13.42 -7.21 8.28
C GLU A 234 13.73 -6.18 9.38
N ARG A 235 14.20 -4.99 8.99
CA ARG A 235 14.51 -3.90 9.95
C ARG A 235 13.25 -3.37 10.63
N ASP A 236 12.20 -3.13 9.86
CA ASP A 236 10.91 -2.65 10.36
C ASP A 236 10.33 -3.63 11.37
N LEU A 237 10.23 -4.90 11.00
CA LEU A 237 9.69 -5.94 11.87
C LEU A 237 10.55 -6.21 13.11
N SER A 238 11.85 -5.87 13.09
CA SER A 238 12.70 -6.00 14.28
C SER A 238 12.28 -5.07 15.41
N LEU A 239 11.60 -3.97 15.11
CA LEU A 239 11.09 -2.98 16.06
C LEU A 239 9.66 -3.31 16.56
N VAL A 240 9.00 -4.29 15.95
CA VAL A 240 7.63 -4.70 16.30
C VAL A 240 7.67 -5.74 17.41
N PRO A 241 6.85 -5.64 18.47
CA PRO A 241 6.73 -6.68 19.48
C PRO A 241 6.42 -8.05 18.87
N PRO A 242 7.08 -9.14 19.30
CA PRO A 242 6.89 -10.47 18.69
C PRO A 242 5.44 -11.00 18.73
N THR A 243 4.65 -10.54 19.70
CA THR A 243 3.26 -10.93 19.89
C THR A 243 2.28 -10.11 19.07
N MET A 244 2.71 -8.96 18.53
CA MET A 244 1.84 -8.10 17.73
C MET A 244 1.53 -8.78 16.38
N PRO A 245 0.25 -8.94 16.02
CA PRO A 245 -0.12 -9.48 14.73
C PRO A 245 0.24 -8.52 13.61
N ILE A 246 0.60 -9.10 12.46
CA ILE A 246 0.95 -8.37 11.23
C ILE A 246 -0.11 -8.62 10.19
N ALA A 247 -0.56 -7.55 9.53
CA ALA A 247 -1.35 -7.59 8.32
C ALA A 247 -0.61 -6.88 7.19
N THR A 248 -0.34 -7.57 6.09
CA THR A 248 0.22 -6.96 4.88
C THR A 248 -0.88 -6.55 3.90
N PHE A 249 -0.62 -5.52 3.11
CA PHE A 249 -1.45 -5.17 1.97
C PHE A 249 -0.56 -4.79 0.79
N ASP A 250 -0.88 -5.34 -0.36
CA ASP A 250 -0.08 -5.28 -1.59
C ASP A 250 -0.99 -5.34 -2.81
N HIS A 251 -0.47 -5.13 -4.01
CA HIS A 251 -1.29 -5.19 -5.21
C HIS A 251 -1.24 -6.56 -5.89
N ILE A 252 -0.09 -6.93 -6.46
CA ILE A 252 0.09 -8.26 -7.02
C ILE A 252 0.15 -9.25 -5.86
N PRO A 253 -0.80 -10.22 -5.78
CA PRO A 253 -0.93 -11.07 -4.61
C PRO A 253 0.24 -12.07 -4.47
N PHE A 254 0.51 -12.51 -3.25
CA PHE A 254 1.47 -13.59 -3.03
C PHE A 254 1.08 -14.89 -3.73
N PHE A 255 -0.22 -15.19 -3.73
CA PHE A 255 -0.79 -16.38 -4.34
C PHE A 255 -2.12 -16.05 -5.00
N THR A 256 -2.43 -16.74 -6.09
CA THR A 256 -3.74 -16.72 -6.73
C THR A 256 -4.05 -18.06 -7.37
N THR A 257 -5.28 -18.52 -7.26
CA THR A 257 -5.78 -19.71 -7.99
C THR A 257 -6.30 -19.36 -9.37
N ILE A 258 -6.54 -18.07 -9.65
CA ILE A 258 -7.07 -17.58 -10.93
C ILE A 258 -6.14 -17.95 -12.09
N GLU A 259 -4.83 -17.78 -11.92
CA GLU A 259 -3.86 -18.18 -12.96
C GLU A 259 -3.85 -19.70 -13.18
N GLY A 260 -4.03 -20.47 -12.11
CA GLY A 260 -4.20 -21.93 -12.23
C GLY A 260 -5.43 -22.33 -13.03
N LEU A 261 -6.53 -21.57 -12.91
CA LEU A 261 -7.77 -21.80 -13.67
C LEU A 261 -7.65 -21.32 -15.11
N ASN A 262 -6.97 -20.21 -15.38
CA ASN A 262 -6.73 -19.68 -16.73
C ASN A 262 -5.70 -20.50 -17.50
N GLY A 263 -4.81 -21.20 -16.80
CA GLY A 263 -3.60 -21.80 -17.35
C GLY A 263 -2.47 -20.77 -17.55
N TYR A 264 -1.28 -21.12 -17.07
CA TYR A 264 -0.10 -20.28 -17.25
C TYR A 264 0.31 -20.23 -18.73
N SER A 265 0.64 -19.03 -19.22
CA SER A 265 1.02 -18.79 -20.60
C SER A 265 2.13 -17.75 -20.70
N ASP A 266 3.10 -18.00 -21.58
CA ASP A 266 4.13 -17.03 -22.00
C ASP A 266 3.76 -16.29 -23.30
N ARG A 267 2.55 -16.49 -23.83
CA ARG A 267 2.11 -16.00 -25.15
C ARG A 267 1.51 -14.60 -25.05
N PRO A 268 1.91 -13.67 -25.95
CA PRO A 268 1.23 -12.39 -26.14
C PRO A 268 -0.27 -12.56 -26.47
N PRO A 269 -1.12 -11.55 -26.22
CA PRO A 269 -0.77 -10.20 -25.76
C PRO A 269 -0.66 -10.04 -24.24
N ALA A 270 -1.07 -11.01 -23.46
CA ALA A 270 -1.09 -10.91 -21.99
C ALA A 270 -0.47 -12.16 -21.34
N PRO A 271 0.85 -12.33 -21.41
CA PRO A 271 1.51 -13.47 -20.79
C PRO A 271 1.40 -13.40 -19.26
N SER A 272 1.13 -14.53 -18.61
CA SER A 272 1.23 -14.68 -17.15
C SER A 272 2.64 -15.04 -16.69
N LEU A 273 3.47 -15.55 -17.60
CA LEU A 273 4.87 -15.88 -17.38
C LEU A 273 5.75 -15.03 -18.30
N ILE A 274 6.83 -14.49 -17.75
CA ILE A 274 7.88 -13.79 -18.51
C ILE A 274 9.26 -14.26 -18.07
N THR A 275 10.28 -13.99 -18.89
CA THR A 275 11.67 -14.26 -18.53
C THR A 275 12.36 -12.97 -18.11
N VAL A 276 12.93 -12.95 -16.92
CA VAL A 276 13.73 -11.85 -16.35
C VAL A 276 15.08 -12.41 -15.94
N ASN A 277 16.16 -11.88 -16.46
CA ASN A 277 17.53 -12.35 -16.16
C ASN A 277 17.71 -13.87 -16.30
N GLY A 278 17.08 -14.47 -17.33
CA GLY A 278 17.14 -15.91 -17.60
C GLY A 278 16.28 -16.79 -16.69
N LYS A 279 15.47 -16.21 -15.83
CA LYS A 279 14.54 -16.94 -14.95
C LYS A 279 13.10 -16.66 -15.35
N THR A 280 12.26 -17.69 -15.32
CA THR A 280 10.81 -17.53 -15.48
C THR A 280 10.23 -16.93 -14.20
N VAL A 281 9.46 -15.84 -14.36
CA VAL A 281 8.79 -15.13 -13.28
C VAL A 281 7.31 -14.94 -13.62
N PHE A 282 6.51 -14.70 -12.57
CA PHE A 282 5.07 -14.50 -12.68
C PHE A 282 4.72 -13.02 -12.84
N ARG A 283 3.77 -12.69 -13.72
CA ARG A 283 3.22 -11.33 -13.82
C ARG A 283 2.13 -11.04 -12.80
N HIS A 284 1.37 -12.05 -12.41
CA HIS A 284 0.14 -11.91 -11.65
C HIS A 284 0.18 -12.54 -10.25
N SER A 285 1.38 -12.96 -9.82
CA SER A 285 1.68 -13.34 -8.44
C SER A 285 3.13 -13.02 -8.11
N VAL A 286 3.47 -12.93 -6.83
CA VAL A 286 4.83 -12.57 -6.37
C VAL A 286 5.79 -13.73 -6.61
N SER A 287 6.75 -13.56 -7.51
CA SER A 287 7.69 -14.60 -7.93
C SER A 287 8.63 -15.07 -6.81
N ASN A 288 8.97 -14.16 -5.89
CA ASN A 288 9.79 -14.46 -4.72
C ASN A 288 8.98 -14.44 -3.42
N ALA A 289 7.71 -14.86 -3.47
CA ALA A 289 6.85 -14.95 -2.28
C ALA A 289 7.50 -15.73 -1.13
N GLY A 290 8.29 -16.77 -1.45
CA GLY A 290 9.04 -17.56 -0.46
C GLY A 290 9.99 -16.71 0.40
N ASP A 291 10.71 -15.76 -0.22
CA ASP A 291 11.67 -14.89 0.50
C ASP A 291 10.92 -13.91 1.42
N VAL A 292 9.83 -13.32 0.95
CA VAL A 292 8.99 -12.41 1.75
C VAL A 292 8.38 -13.15 2.93
N LEU A 293 7.81 -14.33 2.69
CA LEU A 293 7.20 -15.14 3.73
C LEU A 293 8.22 -15.71 4.71
N ALA A 294 9.48 -15.94 4.30
CA ALA A 294 10.54 -16.33 5.21
C ALA A 294 10.83 -15.23 6.27
N ILE A 295 10.64 -13.96 5.92
CA ILE A 295 10.75 -12.83 6.85
C ILE A 295 9.48 -12.74 7.72
N LEU A 296 8.30 -12.69 7.10
CA LEU A 296 7.02 -12.53 7.79
C LEU A 296 6.72 -13.64 8.79
N ARG A 297 7.10 -14.90 8.48
CA ARG A 297 6.89 -16.07 9.36
C ARG A 297 7.71 -16.06 10.65
N LYS A 298 8.73 -15.20 10.74
CA LYS A 298 9.44 -14.95 12.00
C LYS A 298 8.56 -14.18 13.01
N ARG A 299 7.38 -13.72 12.57
CA ARG A 299 6.40 -12.93 13.29
C ARG A 299 5.00 -13.54 13.14
N ARG A 300 4.03 -12.98 13.85
CA ARG A 300 2.63 -13.39 13.77
C ARG A 300 1.93 -12.74 12.56
N HIS A 301 2.27 -13.18 11.33
CA HIS A 301 1.62 -12.74 10.10
C HIS A 301 0.28 -13.46 9.92
N ILE A 302 -0.84 -12.75 10.05
CA ILE A 302 -2.19 -13.33 10.10
C ILE A 302 -3.05 -13.05 8.88
N LEU A 303 -2.69 -12.00 8.10
CA LEU A 303 -3.49 -11.56 6.96
C LEU A 303 -2.60 -10.91 5.91
N ALA A 304 -2.80 -11.27 4.64
CA ALA A 304 -2.29 -10.58 3.47
C ALA A 304 -3.46 -10.17 2.58
N LEU A 305 -3.48 -8.91 2.15
CA LEU A 305 -4.56 -8.30 1.38
C LEU A 305 -4.04 -7.89 0.00
N GLY A 306 -4.61 -8.46 -1.06
CA GLY A 306 -4.18 -8.22 -2.44
C GLY A 306 -5.32 -7.74 -3.35
N GLY A 307 -4.94 -7.28 -4.55
CA GLY A 307 -5.84 -6.87 -5.63
C GLY A 307 -5.49 -7.52 -6.96
N HIS A 308 -5.37 -6.72 -8.03
CA HIS A 308 -4.83 -7.08 -9.34
C HIS A 308 -5.69 -8.04 -10.18
N MET A 309 -6.17 -9.13 -9.58
CA MET A 309 -6.92 -10.15 -10.31
C MET A 309 -8.38 -9.76 -10.54
N HIS A 310 -8.83 -8.62 -10.02
CA HIS A 310 -10.21 -8.15 -10.09
C HIS A 310 -11.23 -9.19 -9.59
N ALA A 311 -10.82 -10.08 -8.71
CA ALA A 311 -11.63 -11.17 -8.19
C ALA A 311 -11.56 -11.24 -6.67
N THR A 312 -12.63 -11.71 -6.04
CA THR A 312 -12.63 -12.01 -4.61
C THR A 312 -12.12 -13.42 -4.43
N GLU A 313 -10.99 -13.57 -3.77
CA GLU A 313 -10.37 -14.84 -3.49
C GLU A 313 -9.95 -14.92 -2.02
N ARG A 314 -10.05 -16.09 -1.42
CA ARG A 314 -9.62 -16.36 -0.05
C ARG A 314 -8.86 -17.65 0.00
N ILE A 315 -7.57 -17.56 0.35
CA ILE A 315 -6.69 -18.70 0.54
C ILE A 315 -6.27 -18.69 2.01
N GLU A 316 -6.34 -19.82 2.66
CA GLU A 316 -5.82 -20.00 4.02
C GLU A 316 -4.67 -20.99 3.99
N TYR A 317 -3.58 -20.61 4.60
CA TYR A 317 -2.37 -21.43 4.64
C TYR A 317 -1.85 -21.50 6.07
N GLU A 318 -1.60 -22.73 6.52
CA GLU A 318 -1.03 -23.00 7.84
C GLU A 318 0.37 -23.58 7.68
N MET A 319 1.36 -22.94 8.28
CA MET A 319 2.72 -23.40 8.31
C MET A 319 3.35 -23.13 9.67
N SER A 320 3.96 -24.17 10.25
CA SER A 320 4.64 -24.07 11.55
C SER A 320 3.76 -23.51 12.68
N GLY A 321 2.47 -23.84 12.64
CA GLY A 321 1.50 -23.41 13.66
C GLY A 321 1.02 -21.94 13.49
N VAL A 322 1.45 -21.23 12.44
CA VAL A 322 0.93 -19.91 12.08
C VAL A 322 -0.02 -20.06 10.91
N ARG A 323 -1.25 -19.59 11.10
CA ARG A 323 -2.29 -19.55 10.09
C ARG A 323 -2.33 -18.14 9.49
N THR A 324 -2.09 -18.05 8.19
CA THR A 324 -2.16 -16.79 7.42
C THR A 324 -3.26 -16.89 6.39
N ARG A 325 -4.11 -15.86 6.31
CA ARG A 325 -5.10 -15.70 5.25
C ARG A 325 -4.56 -14.79 4.18
N PHE A 326 -4.68 -15.20 2.93
CA PHE A 326 -4.36 -14.42 1.73
C PHE A 326 -5.67 -14.11 1.03
N ASN A 327 -6.13 -12.87 1.19
CA ASN A 327 -7.43 -12.44 0.71
C ASN A 327 -7.23 -11.42 -0.41
N GLN A 328 -7.87 -11.63 -1.55
CA GLN A 328 -7.99 -10.64 -2.60
C GLN A 328 -9.40 -10.07 -2.62
N VAL A 329 -9.51 -8.82 -3.04
CA VAL A 329 -10.80 -8.15 -3.22
C VAL A 329 -11.02 -7.83 -4.70
N SER A 330 -12.26 -7.91 -5.15
CA SER A 330 -12.64 -7.52 -6.49
C SER A 330 -12.49 -6.02 -6.73
N ALA A 331 -12.39 -5.66 -8.01
CA ALA A 331 -12.12 -4.28 -8.42
C ALA A 331 -13.26 -3.30 -8.08
N VAL A 332 -12.91 -2.11 -7.61
CA VAL A 332 -13.84 -0.99 -7.42
C VAL A 332 -14.36 -0.46 -8.75
N VAL A 333 -13.52 -0.43 -9.79
CA VAL A 333 -13.84 0.14 -11.10
C VAL A 333 -15.05 -0.53 -11.79
N GLY A 334 -15.32 -1.78 -11.48
CA GLY A 334 -16.49 -2.49 -12.04
C GLY A 334 -16.41 -3.99 -11.88
N ASN A 335 -17.46 -4.66 -12.32
CA ASN A 335 -17.46 -6.12 -12.40
C ASN A 335 -16.45 -6.59 -13.45
N SER A 336 -15.84 -7.73 -13.21
CA SER A 336 -14.87 -8.34 -14.12
C SER A 336 -15.30 -9.78 -14.49
N ARG A 337 -14.72 -10.30 -15.58
CA ARG A 337 -14.88 -11.70 -15.99
C ARG A 337 -13.52 -12.27 -16.32
N GLY A 338 -13.17 -13.40 -15.71
CA GLY A 338 -11.95 -14.13 -15.98
C GLY A 338 -12.14 -15.62 -15.68
N ALA A 339 -11.42 -16.48 -16.37
CA ALA A 339 -11.54 -17.95 -16.22
C ALA A 339 -12.99 -18.48 -16.30
N GLY A 340 -13.87 -17.83 -17.07
CA GLY A 340 -15.30 -18.17 -17.10
C GLY A 340 -16.11 -17.75 -15.87
N LEU A 341 -15.48 -17.08 -14.90
CA LEU A 341 -16.11 -16.61 -13.67
C LEU A 341 -16.41 -15.10 -13.75
N GLU A 342 -17.53 -14.70 -13.15
CA GLU A 342 -17.88 -13.29 -12.98
C GLU A 342 -17.57 -12.86 -11.54
N SER A 343 -16.83 -11.76 -11.39
CA SER A 343 -16.56 -11.14 -10.11
C SER A 343 -17.31 -9.83 -9.97
N ILE A 344 -18.11 -9.73 -8.91
CA ILE A 344 -18.90 -8.53 -8.62
C ILE A 344 -17.97 -7.50 -7.96
N SER A 345 -18.04 -6.26 -8.45
CA SER A 345 -17.33 -5.12 -7.86
C SER A 345 -17.72 -4.89 -6.40
N GLY A 346 -16.74 -4.70 -5.52
CA GLY A 346 -17.01 -4.51 -4.11
C GLY A 346 -15.76 -4.25 -3.28
N VAL A 347 -15.97 -4.27 -1.97
CA VAL A 347 -14.94 -4.08 -0.94
C VAL A 347 -15.11 -5.12 0.16
N THR A 348 -14.09 -5.30 1.00
CA THR A 348 -14.22 -6.17 2.18
C THR A 348 -14.09 -5.33 3.45
N LEU A 349 -15.09 -5.41 4.33
CA LEU A 349 -15.08 -4.83 5.67
C LEU A 349 -14.56 -5.85 6.66
N TYR A 350 -13.56 -5.47 7.44
CA TYR A 350 -12.96 -6.25 8.52
C TYR A 350 -13.20 -5.60 9.87
N HIS A 351 -13.30 -6.43 10.91
CA HIS A 351 -13.30 -6.01 12.30
C HIS A 351 -12.00 -6.44 12.97
N VAL A 352 -11.40 -5.51 13.69
CA VAL A 352 -10.24 -5.75 14.54
C VAL A 352 -10.71 -5.66 15.99
N LYS A 353 -10.35 -6.65 16.79
CA LYS A 353 -10.61 -6.67 18.23
C LYS A 353 -9.43 -7.29 18.96
N ASN A 354 -8.76 -6.52 19.81
CA ASN A 354 -7.59 -6.96 20.57
C ASN A 354 -6.48 -7.57 19.67
N GLY A 355 -6.25 -6.99 18.49
CA GLY A 355 -5.28 -7.47 17.52
C GLY A 355 -5.72 -8.68 16.69
N GLU A 356 -6.91 -9.24 16.94
CA GLU A 356 -7.49 -10.27 16.06
C GLU A 356 -8.30 -9.61 14.93
N ILE A 357 -8.16 -10.12 13.71
CA ILE A 357 -8.90 -9.65 12.54
C ILE A 357 -9.88 -10.75 12.14
N ASP A 358 -11.14 -10.43 11.95
CA ASP A 358 -12.17 -11.38 11.53
C ASP A 358 -11.99 -11.89 10.09
N ALA A 359 -12.88 -12.74 9.61
CA ALA A 359 -12.83 -13.28 8.25
C ALA A 359 -13.11 -12.23 7.16
N GLY A 360 -13.62 -11.07 7.53
CA GLY A 360 -14.06 -10.03 6.62
C GLY A 360 -15.39 -10.33 5.94
N ARG A 361 -16.19 -9.30 5.75
CA ARG A 361 -17.49 -9.33 5.06
C ARG A 361 -17.40 -8.56 3.76
N PHE A 362 -17.63 -9.25 2.64
CA PHE A 362 -17.72 -8.61 1.33
C PHE A 362 -18.97 -7.72 1.24
N ILE A 363 -18.81 -6.52 0.67
CA ILE A 363 -19.88 -5.56 0.42
C ILE A 363 -19.83 -5.17 -1.06
N PRO A 364 -20.85 -5.53 -1.86
CA PRO A 364 -20.89 -5.18 -3.28
C PRO A 364 -21.06 -3.67 -3.46
N LEU A 365 -20.36 -3.11 -4.44
CA LEU A 365 -20.56 -1.75 -4.94
C LEU A 365 -21.61 -1.81 -6.07
N GLU A 366 -22.88 -1.88 -5.69
CA GLU A 366 -23.98 -1.90 -6.68
C GLU A 366 -23.99 -0.64 -7.56
N ARG A 367 -24.50 -0.78 -8.79
CA ARG A 367 -24.80 0.39 -9.64
C ARG A 367 -25.83 1.26 -8.92
N ALA A 368 -25.68 2.58 -8.97
CA ALA A 368 -26.80 3.47 -8.71
C ALA A 368 -27.94 3.06 -9.69
N ARG A 369 -29.10 2.72 -9.15
CA ARG A 369 -30.31 2.51 -9.95
C ARG A 369 -30.74 3.82 -10.58
#